data_f9ae7e059d1ec18566f450bb2a108190
#
_entry.id   f9ae7e059d1ec18566f450bb2a108190
#
_cell.length_a   1.000
_cell.length_b   1.000
_cell.length_c   1.000
_cell.angle_alpha   90.00
_cell.angle_beta   90.00
_cell.angle_gamma   90.00
#
_symmetry.space_group_name_H-M   'P 1'
#
loop_
_entity.id
_entity.type
_entity.pdbx_description
1 polymer ?
#
loop_
_entity_poly.entity_id
_entity_poly.type
_entity_poly.pdbx_seq_one_letter_code
_entity_poly.pdbx_strand_id
1 'polypeptide(L)'
;MLAQASPWYAHALQRTAAGPAEPLAAPARVEWTTLRGNGPGAEILGPDLRRKRVVELGCGPGHNAACLATRHGARVTGVDLVGLQIRRARSHYGRLNNLTFVAGHARHYLQASDEQFDAIYSVFGAIGLVAPELLLPAIAQRLKPGCALAFSVPHPQRGGRSPSSGDRPRRDFVTLPDRTRLPIARWDFDAERWDKHLTQSGLWLTSAQEFHDARNGCRPTTLLISARKL
;
A
#
# COMPACT_ATOMS: atom_id res chain seq x y z
N MET A 1 -13.57 13.39 -12.28
CA MET A 1 -13.57 14.71 -11.60
C MET A 1 -13.11 14.64 -10.13
N LEU A 2 -13.51 13.66 -9.30
CA LEU A 2 -13.14 13.58 -7.86
C LEU A 2 -11.62 13.39 -7.59
N ALA A 3 -10.87 12.75 -8.47
CA ALA A 3 -9.44 12.49 -8.25
C ALA A 3 -8.55 13.74 -8.32
N GLN A 4 -8.95 14.78 -9.04
CA GLN A 4 -8.16 16.03 -9.18
C GLN A 4 -8.25 16.94 -7.94
N ALA A 5 -9.29 16.77 -7.11
CA ALA A 5 -9.41 17.50 -5.84
C ALA A 5 -8.80 16.75 -4.64
N SER A 6 -8.21 15.57 -4.87
CA SER A 6 -7.62 14.75 -3.83
C SER A 6 -6.31 15.36 -3.31
N PRO A 7 -6.08 15.38 -1.98
CA PRO A 7 -4.77 15.72 -1.42
C PRO A 7 -3.60 14.92 -2.01
N TRP A 8 -3.84 13.68 -2.39
CA TRP A 8 -2.87 12.80 -3.05
C TRP A 8 -2.54 13.24 -4.47
N TYR A 9 -3.50 13.83 -5.20
CA TYR A 9 -3.23 14.45 -6.49
C TYR A 9 -2.31 15.67 -6.34
N ALA A 10 -2.58 16.56 -5.38
CA ALA A 10 -1.72 17.70 -5.09
C ALA A 10 -0.29 17.26 -4.71
N HIS A 11 -0.16 16.22 -3.88
CA HIS A 11 1.12 15.63 -3.54
C HIS A 11 1.86 15.10 -4.77
N ALA A 12 1.17 14.35 -5.65
CA ALA A 12 1.75 13.83 -6.87
C ALA A 12 2.18 14.94 -7.83
N LEU A 13 1.36 16.01 -7.95
CA LEU A 13 1.64 17.15 -8.83
C LEU A 13 2.93 17.87 -8.42
N GLN A 14 3.09 18.18 -7.16
CA GLN A 14 4.31 18.84 -6.66
C GLN A 14 5.55 17.96 -6.84
N ARG A 15 5.41 16.64 -6.68
CA ARG A 15 6.50 15.69 -6.95
C ARG A 15 6.87 15.59 -8.44
N THR A 16 5.94 15.92 -9.33
CA THR A 16 6.15 15.85 -10.78
C THR A 16 6.71 17.17 -11.32
N ALA A 17 6.42 18.29 -10.68
CA ALA A 17 6.95 19.61 -11.06
C ALA A 17 8.50 19.69 -10.97
N ALA A 18 9.14 18.76 -10.28
CA ALA A 18 10.59 18.65 -10.15
C ALA A 18 11.33 18.12 -11.42
N GLY A 19 10.59 17.85 -12.51
CA GLY A 19 11.17 17.39 -13.78
C GLY A 19 10.47 16.19 -14.42
N PRO A 20 10.82 15.83 -15.65
CA PRO A 20 10.27 14.64 -16.32
C PRO A 20 10.67 13.37 -15.57
N ALA A 21 9.75 12.42 -15.54
CA ALA A 21 10.00 11.12 -14.95
C ALA A 21 10.82 10.26 -15.91
N GLU A 22 12.10 10.12 -15.67
CA GLU A 22 12.99 9.25 -16.44
C GLU A 22 12.85 7.78 -16.03
N PRO A 23 13.24 6.83 -16.89
CA PRO A 23 13.37 5.43 -16.50
C PRO A 23 14.27 5.27 -15.27
N LEU A 24 13.82 4.52 -14.29
CA LEU A 24 14.55 4.28 -13.06
C LEU A 24 14.90 2.80 -12.91
N ALA A 25 16.05 2.54 -12.27
CA ALA A 25 16.34 1.19 -11.78
C ALA A 25 15.35 0.80 -10.68
N ALA A 26 14.87 -0.44 -10.74
CA ALA A 26 14.01 -0.95 -9.67
C ALA A 26 14.77 -1.03 -8.35
N PRO A 27 14.14 -0.73 -7.20
CA PRO A 27 14.75 -0.89 -5.89
C PRO A 27 15.25 -2.31 -5.65
N ALA A 28 16.26 -2.45 -4.79
CA ALA A 28 16.84 -3.75 -4.46
C ALA A 28 15.90 -4.60 -3.59
N ARG A 29 14.98 -3.98 -2.85
CA ARG A 29 14.02 -4.64 -1.94
C ARG A 29 12.69 -3.90 -1.90
N VAL A 30 11.67 -4.58 -1.38
CA VAL A 30 10.39 -3.95 -1.02
C VAL A 30 10.60 -3.13 0.26
N GLU A 31 10.13 -1.90 0.26
CA GLU A 31 10.24 -0.99 1.39
C GLU A 31 8.89 -0.87 2.10
N TRP A 32 8.76 -1.50 3.26
CA TRP A 32 7.53 -1.52 4.05
C TRP A 32 7.40 -0.38 5.04
N THR A 33 8.51 0.27 5.39
CA THR A 33 8.56 1.27 6.45
C THR A 33 8.95 2.65 5.93
N THR A 34 8.84 3.67 6.78
CA THR A 34 9.29 5.03 6.46
C THR A 34 10.82 5.16 6.41
N LEU A 35 11.54 4.19 7.00
CA LEU A 35 12.99 4.14 7.00
C LEU A 35 13.45 3.05 6.01
N ARG A 36 14.13 3.47 4.94
CA ARG A 36 14.63 2.54 3.91
C ARG A 36 15.55 1.48 4.52
N GLY A 37 15.40 0.25 4.02
CA GLY A 37 16.18 -0.90 4.49
C GLY A 37 15.71 -1.50 5.82
N ASN A 38 14.73 -0.90 6.48
CA ASN A 38 14.16 -1.42 7.72
C ASN A 38 12.90 -2.27 7.44
N GLY A 39 12.78 -3.39 8.13
CA GLY A 39 11.66 -4.33 7.97
C GLY A 39 11.98 -5.53 7.08
N PRO A 40 11.01 -6.42 6.87
CA PRO A 40 11.17 -7.61 6.05
C PRO A 40 11.32 -7.26 4.56
N GLY A 41 11.65 -8.25 3.73
CA GLY A 41 11.63 -8.14 2.27
C GLY A 41 10.30 -8.60 1.66
N ALA A 42 10.40 -9.23 0.49
CA ALA A 42 9.23 -9.76 -0.23
C ALA A 42 8.74 -11.11 0.31
N GLU A 43 9.53 -11.78 1.16
CA GLU A 43 9.23 -13.11 1.73
C GLU A 43 7.92 -13.18 2.50
N ILE A 44 7.44 -12.05 3.05
CA ILE A 44 6.14 -12.00 3.75
C ILE A 44 4.95 -12.18 2.80
N LEU A 45 5.15 -11.99 1.48
CA LEU A 45 4.14 -12.21 0.45
C LEU A 45 4.10 -13.67 -0.02
N GLY A 46 5.16 -14.43 0.25
CA GLY A 46 5.28 -15.85 -0.10
C GLY A 46 6.73 -16.28 -0.30
N PRO A 47 6.99 -17.59 -0.22
CA PRO A 47 8.36 -18.14 -0.29
C PRO A 47 8.95 -18.04 -1.71
N ASP A 48 8.12 -18.09 -2.75
CA ASP A 48 8.52 -17.89 -4.14
C ASP A 48 7.42 -17.13 -4.89
N LEU A 49 7.78 -15.96 -5.40
CA LEU A 49 6.88 -15.08 -6.15
C LEU A 49 7.07 -15.20 -7.68
N ARG A 50 7.96 -16.02 -8.16
CA ARG A 50 8.23 -16.20 -9.59
C ARG A 50 6.96 -16.61 -10.33
N ARG A 51 6.59 -15.82 -11.33
CA ARG A 51 5.36 -15.97 -12.14
C ARG A 51 4.04 -15.88 -11.34
N LYS A 52 4.10 -15.59 -10.04
CA LYS A 52 2.92 -15.37 -9.22
C LYS A 52 2.24 -14.05 -9.59
N ARG A 53 0.92 -14.04 -9.52
CA ARG A 53 0.12 -12.82 -9.74
C ARG A 53 0.04 -12.04 -8.44
N VAL A 54 0.57 -10.83 -8.45
CA VAL A 54 0.63 -9.96 -7.28
C VAL A 54 0.00 -8.62 -7.60
N VAL A 55 -0.79 -8.05 -6.70
CA VAL A 55 -1.33 -6.70 -6.88
C VAL A 55 -0.91 -5.78 -5.73
N GLU A 56 -0.45 -4.58 -6.08
CA GLU A 56 -0.18 -3.47 -5.15
C GLU A 56 -1.33 -2.48 -5.17
N LEU A 57 -1.96 -2.25 -4.02
CA LEU A 57 -3.07 -1.31 -3.86
C LEU A 57 -2.57 0.03 -3.33
N GLY A 58 -2.60 1.07 -4.15
CA GLY A 58 -2.01 2.37 -3.88
C GLY A 58 -0.51 2.38 -4.21
N CYS A 59 -0.14 1.95 -5.42
CA CYS A 59 1.26 1.73 -5.81
C CYS A 59 2.10 3.01 -5.97
N GLY A 60 1.48 4.19 -5.99
CA GLY A 60 2.19 5.44 -6.24
C GLY A 60 3.00 5.40 -7.54
N PRO A 61 4.29 5.79 -7.52
CA PRO A 61 5.16 5.77 -8.70
C PRO A 61 5.74 4.36 -9.01
N GLY A 62 5.24 3.28 -8.38
CA GLY A 62 5.49 1.90 -8.76
C GLY A 62 6.79 1.27 -8.29
N HIS A 63 7.48 1.84 -7.31
CA HIS A 63 8.80 1.37 -6.88
C HIS A 63 8.79 -0.07 -6.34
N ASN A 64 7.88 -0.38 -5.41
CA ASN A 64 7.78 -1.73 -4.84
C ASN A 64 7.26 -2.74 -5.86
N ALA A 65 6.31 -2.36 -6.71
CA ALA A 65 5.85 -3.20 -7.82
C ALA A 65 7.00 -3.56 -8.77
N ALA A 66 7.85 -2.59 -9.13
CA ALA A 66 9.01 -2.81 -9.97
C ALA A 66 10.06 -3.73 -9.30
N CYS A 67 10.26 -3.61 -7.99
CA CYS A 67 11.11 -4.53 -7.22
C CYS A 67 10.62 -5.98 -7.35
N LEU A 68 9.33 -6.22 -7.09
CA LEU A 68 8.76 -7.57 -7.18
C LEU A 68 8.84 -8.13 -8.61
N ALA A 69 8.59 -7.30 -9.62
CA ALA A 69 8.66 -7.72 -11.00
C ALA A 69 10.09 -8.11 -11.43
N THR A 70 11.09 -7.31 -11.04
CA THR A 70 12.48 -7.49 -11.50
C THR A 70 13.27 -8.48 -10.64
N ARG A 71 13.15 -8.38 -9.31
CA ARG A 71 13.98 -9.18 -8.39
C ARG A 71 13.37 -10.54 -8.07
N HIS A 72 12.04 -10.63 -8.09
CA HIS A 72 11.32 -11.84 -7.73
C HIS A 72 10.60 -12.50 -8.91
N GLY A 73 10.64 -11.89 -10.11
CA GLY A 73 10.02 -12.44 -11.30
C GLY A 73 8.49 -12.57 -11.22
N ALA A 74 7.85 -11.82 -10.32
CA ALA A 74 6.40 -11.79 -10.17
C ALA A 74 5.72 -11.11 -11.37
N ARG A 75 4.47 -11.47 -11.65
CA ARG A 75 3.57 -10.71 -12.53
C ARG A 75 2.81 -9.73 -11.66
N VAL A 76 3.15 -8.44 -11.77
CA VAL A 76 2.65 -7.44 -10.83
C VAL A 76 1.70 -6.47 -11.52
N THR A 77 0.59 -6.18 -10.86
CA THR A 77 -0.29 -5.06 -11.21
C THR A 77 -0.24 -4.01 -10.10
N GLY A 78 0.20 -2.80 -10.43
CA GLY A 78 0.14 -1.65 -9.54
C GLY A 78 -1.12 -0.84 -9.81
N VAL A 79 -1.95 -0.63 -8.79
CA VAL A 79 -3.19 0.16 -8.87
C VAL A 79 -3.03 1.43 -8.04
N ASP A 80 -3.36 2.58 -8.60
CA ASP A 80 -3.38 3.85 -7.85
C ASP A 80 -4.54 4.73 -8.31
N LEU A 81 -5.20 5.39 -7.36
CA LEU A 81 -6.31 6.30 -7.63
C LEU A 81 -5.86 7.52 -8.45
N VAL A 82 -4.62 7.95 -8.26
CA VAL A 82 -4.07 9.16 -8.87
C VAL A 82 -3.44 8.84 -10.22
N GLY A 83 -4.13 9.16 -11.30
CA GLY A 83 -3.64 8.91 -12.67
C GLY A 83 -2.28 9.52 -12.97
N LEU A 84 -1.91 10.63 -12.30
CA LEU A 84 -0.57 11.21 -12.40
C LEU A 84 0.52 10.28 -11.85
N GLN A 85 0.26 9.58 -10.74
CA GLN A 85 1.18 8.56 -10.22
C GLN A 85 1.34 7.40 -11.21
N ILE A 86 0.25 6.96 -11.83
CA ILE A 86 0.31 5.90 -12.85
C ILE A 86 1.11 6.34 -14.09
N ARG A 87 0.98 7.59 -14.53
CA ARG A 87 1.83 8.12 -15.61
C ARG A 87 3.31 8.09 -15.22
N ARG A 88 3.65 8.50 -14.01
CA ARG A 88 5.02 8.42 -13.49
C ARG A 88 5.52 6.98 -13.41
N ALA A 89 4.71 6.07 -12.86
CA ALA A 89 5.04 4.66 -12.77
C ALA A 89 5.34 4.04 -14.14
N ARG A 90 4.53 4.38 -15.14
CA ARG A 90 4.76 3.95 -16.54
C ARG A 90 6.02 4.56 -17.14
N SER A 91 6.32 5.83 -16.88
CA SER A 91 7.57 6.45 -17.33
C SER A 91 8.80 5.77 -16.69
N HIS A 92 8.74 5.46 -15.40
CA HIS A 92 9.84 4.79 -14.71
C HIS A 92 10.02 3.33 -15.11
N TYR A 93 8.92 2.56 -15.22
CA TYR A 93 8.97 1.10 -15.25
C TYR A 93 8.12 0.45 -16.35
N GLY A 94 7.50 1.22 -17.23
CA GLY A 94 6.58 0.69 -18.26
C GLY A 94 7.22 -0.22 -19.31
N ARG A 95 8.56 -0.36 -19.32
CA ARG A 95 9.31 -1.30 -20.18
C ARG A 95 9.36 -2.73 -19.63
N LEU A 96 8.91 -2.95 -18.39
CA LEU A 96 8.91 -4.28 -17.76
C LEU A 96 7.68 -5.07 -18.22
N ASN A 97 7.88 -6.16 -18.95
CA ASN A 97 6.79 -6.96 -19.56
C ASN A 97 5.89 -7.67 -18.54
N ASN A 98 6.36 -7.85 -17.31
CA ASN A 98 5.64 -8.51 -16.22
C ASN A 98 5.08 -7.51 -15.18
N LEU A 99 5.01 -6.21 -15.55
CA LEU A 99 4.51 -5.15 -14.69
C LEU A 99 3.47 -4.29 -15.43
N THR A 100 2.29 -4.20 -14.88
CA THR A 100 1.18 -3.39 -15.40
C THR A 100 0.76 -2.34 -14.39
N PHE A 101 0.36 -1.15 -14.86
CA PHE A 101 -0.13 -0.08 -14.02
C PHE A 101 -1.54 0.36 -14.42
N VAL A 102 -2.45 0.43 -13.44
CA VAL A 102 -3.86 0.76 -13.65
C VAL A 102 -4.25 1.98 -12.80
N ALA A 103 -4.81 3.00 -13.46
CA ALA A 103 -5.40 4.13 -12.76
C ALA A 103 -6.82 3.76 -12.32
N GLY A 104 -7.08 3.76 -11.02
CA GLY A 104 -8.40 3.41 -10.51
C GLY A 104 -8.45 3.30 -8.99
N HIS A 105 -9.68 3.26 -8.48
CA HIS A 105 -9.92 3.02 -7.07
C HIS A 105 -9.70 1.54 -6.74
N ALA A 106 -8.89 1.23 -5.72
CA ALA A 106 -8.47 -0.13 -5.36
C ALA A 106 -9.65 -1.12 -5.24
N ARG A 107 -10.72 -0.74 -4.53
CA ARG A 107 -11.92 -1.56 -4.39
C ARG A 107 -12.58 -1.84 -5.74
N HIS A 108 -12.78 -0.82 -6.57
CA HIS A 108 -13.44 -0.99 -7.88
C HIS A 108 -12.61 -1.87 -8.81
N TYR A 109 -11.28 -1.73 -8.78
CA TYR A 109 -10.38 -2.62 -9.53
C TYR A 109 -10.57 -4.07 -9.11
N LEU A 110 -10.54 -4.37 -7.81
CA LEU A 110 -10.73 -5.72 -7.31
C LEU A 110 -12.11 -6.28 -7.66
N GLN A 111 -13.16 -5.48 -7.57
CA GLN A 111 -14.54 -5.90 -7.90
C GLN A 111 -14.72 -6.19 -9.39
N ALA A 112 -14.10 -5.40 -10.25
CA ALA A 112 -14.18 -5.55 -11.71
C ALA A 112 -13.23 -6.62 -12.27
N SER A 113 -12.24 -7.07 -11.48
CA SER A 113 -11.29 -8.10 -11.90
C SER A 113 -11.88 -9.49 -11.74
N ASP A 114 -11.72 -10.36 -12.73
CA ASP A 114 -11.98 -11.79 -12.61
C ASP A 114 -10.75 -12.59 -12.15
N GLU A 115 -9.61 -11.91 -12.02
CA GLU A 115 -8.35 -12.53 -11.62
C GLU A 115 -8.33 -12.90 -10.14
N GLN A 116 -7.63 -14.00 -9.84
CA GLN A 116 -7.25 -14.40 -8.49
C GLN A 116 -5.76 -14.15 -8.30
N PHE A 117 -5.39 -13.58 -7.16
CA PHE A 117 -4.01 -13.19 -6.85
C PHE A 117 -3.35 -14.17 -5.88
N ASP A 118 -2.07 -14.40 -6.08
CA ASP A 118 -1.21 -15.18 -5.19
C ASP A 118 -0.68 -14.33 -4.02
N ALA A 119 -0.70 -13.01 -4.14
CA ALA A 119 -0.49 -12.08 -3.04
C ALA A 119 -1.13 -10.72 -3.36
N ILE A 120 -1.63 -10.06 -2.32
CA ILE A 120 -2.13 -8.68 -2.38
C ILE A 120 -1.38 -7.87 -1.32
N TYR A 121 -0.94 -6.66 -1.66
CA TYR A 121 -0.27 -5.82 -0.68
C TYR A 121 -0.54 -4.33 -0.86
N SER A 122 -0.24 -3.55 0.19
CA SER A 122 -0.41 -2.10 0.19
C SER A 122 0.63 -1.45 1.11
N VAL A 123 1.48 -0.58 0.59
CA VAL A 123 2.50 0.12 1.38
C VAL A 123 2.12 1.58 1.51
N PHE A 124 1.64 1.98 2.68
CA PHE A 124 1.10 3.33 2.94
C PHE A 124 0.09 3.78 1.87
N GLY A 125 -0.55 2.80 1.21
CA GLY A 125 -1.40 2.99 0.04
C GLY A 125 -2.89 2.98 0.38
N ALA A 126 -3.68 2.17 -0.36
CA ALA A 126 -5.14 2.17 -0.24
C ALA A 126 -5.66 1.66 1.11
N ILE A 127 -4.98 0.67 1.73
CA ILE A 127 -5.37 0.17 3.06
C ILE A 127 -5.04 1.25 4.11
N GLY A 128 -6.03 1.54 4.95
CA GLY A 128 -5.99 2.68 5.88
C GLY A 128 -6.57 3.98 5.31
N LEU A 129 -6.83 4.06 3.99
CA LEU A 129 -7.46 5.21 3.33
C LEU A 129 -8.85 4.88 2.76
N VAL A 130 -9.12 3.62 2.52
CA VAL A 130 -10.44 3.10 2.13
C VAL A 130 -11.04 2.37 3.33
N ALA A 131 -12.35 2.48 3.51
CA ALA A 131 -13.08 1.83 4.59
C ALA A 131 -12.78 0.31 4.62
N PRO A 132 -12.28 -0.24 5.75
CA PRO A 132 -11.90 -1.64 5.85
C PRO A 132 -13.04 -2.59 5.51
N GLU A 133 -14.24 -2.30 5.98
CA GLU A 133 -15.46 -3.07 5.72
C GLU A 133 -15.86 -3.14 4.24
N LEU A 134 -15.30 -2.25 3.41
CA LEU A 134 -15.52 -2.25 1.97
C LEU A 134 -14.35 -2.85 1.19
N LEU A 135 -13.12 -2.66 1.66
CA LEU A 135 -11.92 -3.06 0.93
C LEU A 135 -11.50 -4.48 1.26
N LEU A 136 -11.50 -4.88 2.54
CA LEU A 136 -11.01 -6.19 2.96
C LEU A 136 -11.84 -7.35 2.39
N PRO A 137 -13.20 -7.29 2.33
CA PRO A 137 -13.97 -8.32 1.64
C PRO A 137 -13.63 -8.44 0.14
N ALA A 138 -13.40 -7.31 -0.55
CA ALA A 138 -12.98 -7.34 -1.95
C ALA A 138 -11.57 -7.95 -2.13
N ILE A 139 -10.66 -7.70 -1.19
CA ILE A 139 -9.34 -8.34 -1.15
C ILE A 139 -9.51 -9.85 -0.92
N ALA A 140 -10.27 -10.26 0.08
CA ALA A 140 -10.50 -11.67 0.40
C ALA A 140 -11.13 -12.42 -0.78
N GLN A 141 -12.06 -11.79 -1.52
CA GLN A 141 -12.67 -12.39 -2.70
C GLN A 141 -11.64 -12.69 -3.81
N ARG A 142 -10.63 -11.83 -3.97
CA ARG A 142 -9.63 -11.93 -5.05
C ARG A 142 -8.32 -12.57 -4.63
N LEU A 143 -8.09 -12.79 -3.36
CA LEU A 143 -6.94 -13.53 -2.86
C LEU A 143 -7.23 -15.03 -2.92
N LYS A 144 -6.28 -15.83 -3.39
CA LYS A 144 -6.39 -17.29 -3.39
C LYS A 144 -6.35 -17.83 -1.95
N PRO A 145 -7.02 -18.97 -1.65
CA PRO A 145 -6.92 -19.63 -0.34
C PRO A 145 -5.45 -19.87 0.06
N GLY A 146 -5.13 -19.66 1.33
CA GLY A 146 -3.78 -19.79 1.88
C GLY A 146 -2.79 -18.68 1.48
N CYS A 147 -3.16 -17.78 0.56
CA CYS A 147 -2.28 -16.74 0.05
C CYS A 147 -2.25 -15.49 0.93
N ALA A 148 -1.19 -14.68 0.75
CA ALA A 148 -0.85 -13.59 1.66
C ALA A 148 -1.49 -12.25 1.29
N LEU A 149 -2.03 -11.56 2.29
CA LEU A 149 -2.21 -10.12 2.33
C LEU A 149 -1.14 -9.53 3.24
N ALA A 150 -0.41 -8.50 2.77
CA ALA A 150 0.48 -7.72 3.63
C ALA A 150 0.28 -6.22 3.41
N PHE A 151 0.28 -5.44 4.48
CA PHE A 151 0.16 -3.99 4.32
C PHE A 151 0.85 -3.24 5.46
N SER A 152 1.42 -2.10 5.13
CA SER A 152 1.90 -1.15 6.11
C SER A 152 1.05 0.11 6.12
N VAL A 153 0.81 0.59 7.34
CA VAL A 153 0.11 1.85 7.61
C VAL A 153 0.95 2.69 8.57
N PRO A 154 0.79 4.03 8.57
CA PRO A 154 1.38 4.83 9.63
C PRO A 154 0.87 4.34 10.98
N HIS A 155 1.79 4.18 11.94
CA HIS A 155 1.42 3.69 13.27
C HIS A 155 0.41 4.65 13.95
N PRO A 156 -0.67 4.15 14.58
CA PRO A 156 -1.69 5.02 15.18
C PRO A 156 -1.13 5.94 16.29
N GLN A 157 -0.09 5.51 16.99
CA GLN A 157 0.55 6.25 18.07
C GLN A 157 1.74 7.13 17.62
N ARG A 158 2.06 7.21 16.31
CA ARG A 158 3.21 7.97 15.77
C ARG A 158 3.28 9.44 16.22
N GLY A 159 2.12 10.04 16.51
CA GLY A 159 1.99 11.41 16.98
C GLY A 159 1.71 11.52 18.48
N GLY A 160 1.91 10.47 19.28
CA GLY A 160 1.61 10.44 20.71
C GLY A 160 0.12 10.39 21.04
N ARG A 161 -0.75 10.11 20.06
CA ARG A 161 -2.19 9.93 20.27
C ARG A 161 -2.49 8.46 20.50
N SER A 162 -3.56 8.17 21.26
CA SER A 162 -4.09 6.82 21.38
C SER A 162 -4.65 6.32 20.02
N PRO A 163 -4.67 5.00 19.78
CA PRO A 163 -5.37 4.42 18.64
C PRO A 163 -6.84 4.85 18.58
N SER A 164 -7.47 4.69 17.43
CA SER A 164 -8.91 4.97 17.29
C SER A 164 -9.72 4.03 18.16
N SER A 165 -10.60 4.56 18.99
CA SER A 165 -11.49 3.77 19.85
C SER A 165 -12.73 3.22 19.11
N GLY A 166 -12.98 3.64 17.87
CA GLY A 166 -14.14 3.26 17.08
C GLY A 166 -13.78 2.89 15.64
N ASP A 167 -14.76 2.36 14.91
CA ASP A 167 -14.62 1.93 13.50
C ASP A 167 -14.83 3.11 12.52
N ARG A 168 -14.42 4.32 12.91
CA ARG A 168 -14.51 5.53 12.08
C ARG A 168 -13.12 6.05 11.72
N PRO A 169 -12.96 6.64 10.53
CA PRO A 169 -11.71 7.26 10.16
C PRO A 169 -11.46 8.50 11.04
N ARG A 170 -10.20 8.79 11.28
CA ARG A 170 -9.75 9.99 11.99
C ARG A 170 -9.21 11.01 10.99
N ARG A 171 -9.28 12.28 11.37
CA ARG A 171 -8.58 13.34 10.64
C ARG A 171 -7.09 13.17 10.78
N ASP A 172 -6.42 13.06 9.64
CA ASP A 172 -4.96 13.02 9.50
C ASP A 172 -4.56 14.01 8.37
N PHE A 173 -3.29 14.07 8.03
CA PHE A 173 -2.79 15.00 7.03
C PHE A 173 -1.77 14.32 6.13
N VAL A 174 -1.83 14.64 4.85
CA VAL A 174 -0.70 14.45 3.95
C VAL A 174 0.12 15.74 3.92
N THR A 175 1.43 15.62 4.11
CA THR A 175 2.35 16.75 4.01
C THR A 175 2.91 16.80 2.59
N LEU A 176 2.68 17.89 1.90
CA LEU A 176 3.18 18.14 0.56
C LEU A 176 4.70 18.46 0.59
N PRO A 177 5.41 18.38 -0.56
CA PRO A 177 6.81 18.76 -0.65
C PRO A 177 7.12 20.19 -0.17
N ASP A 178 6.21 21.14 -0.37
CA ASP A 178 6.29 22.53 0.10
C ASP A 178 5.94 22.70 1.60
N ARG A 179 5.75 21.58 2.34
CA ARG A 179 5.34 21.51 3.73
C ARG A 179 3.88 21.87 4.02
N THR A 180 3.09 22.20 3.01
CA THR A 180 1.62 22.36 3.17
C THR A 180 1.02 21.07 3.65
N ARG A 181 0.08 21.15 4.60
CA ARG A 181 -0.62 20.00 5.16
C ARG A 181 -2.07 20.00 4.70
N LEU A 182 -2.44 18.96 3.94
CA LEU A 182 -3.82 18.79 3.47
C LEU A 182 -4.53 17.70 4.27
N PRO A 183 -5.77 17.93 4.74
CA PRO A 183 -6.50 16.96 5.55
C PRO A 183 -6.91 15.75 4.73
N ILE A 184 -6.81 14.58 5.36
CA ILE A 184 -7.31 13.30 4.86
C ILE A 184 -8.07 12.59 5.98
N ALA A 185 -8.90 11.63 5.61
CA ALA A 185 -9.48 10.66 6.53
C ALA A 185 -8.64 9.39 6.51
N ARG A 186 -8.30 8.85 7.69
CA ARG A 186 -7.52 7.62 7.83
C ARG A 186 -8.12 6.70 8.90
N TRP A 187 -8.20 5.42 8.59
CA TRP A 187 -8.47 4.37 9.57
C TRP A 187 -7.18 4.06 10.33
N ASP A 188 -7.05 4.67 11.49
CA ASP A 188 -5.83 4.75 12.30
C ASP A 188 -5.91 3.72 13.44
N PHE A 189 -5.99 2.45 13.05
CA PHE A 189 -6.23 1.31 13.91
C PHE A 189 -4.94 0.70 14.45
N ASP A 190 -5.01 0.15 15.66
CA ASP A 190 -4.00 -0.77 16.20
C ASP A 190 -4.13 -2.19 15.61
N ALA A 191 -3.22 -3.08 16.01
CA ALA A 191 -3.18 -4.44 15.52
C ALA A 191 -4.45 -5.24 15.88
N GLU A 192 -5.00 -5.06 17.08
CA GLU A 192 -6.20 -5.77 17.56
C GLU A 192 -7.42 -5.40 16.70
N ARG A 193 -7.58 -4.12 16.39
CA ARG A 193 -8.69 -3.67 15.55
C ARG A 193 -8.53 -4.09 14.08
N TRP A 194 -7.32 -4.08 13.56
CA TRP A 194 -7.06 -4.67 12.24
C TRP A 194 -7.39 -6.16 12.21
N ASP A 195 -7.01 -6.92 13.24
CA ASP A 195 -7.33 -8.35 13.33
C ASP A 195 -8.83 -8.61 13.31
N LYS A 196 -9.62 -7.83 14.06
CA LYS A 196 -11.08 -7.88 14.04
C LYS A 196 -11.64 -7.72 12.62
N HIS A 197 -11.21 -6.67 11.89
CA HIS A 197 -11.69 -6.42 10.53
C HIS A 197 -11.22 -7.48 9.51
N LEU A 198 -10.00 -7.98 9.67
CA LEU A 198 -9.46 -9.08 8.87
C LEU A 198 -10.30 -10.35 9.06
N THR A 199 -10.52 -10.76 10.30
CA THR A 199 -11.31 -11.95 10.66
C THR A 199 -12.73 -11.87 10.12
N GLN A 200 -13.39 -10.73 10.24
CA GLN A 200 -14.72 -10.48 9.69
C GLN A 200 -14.77 -10.61 8.16
N SER A 201 -13.62 -10.47 7.50
CA SER A 201 -13.47 -10.57 6.04
C SER A 201 -12.97 -11.95 5.57
N GLY A 202 -12.80 -12.92 6.45
CA GLY A 202 -12.25 -14.26 6.11
C GLY A 202 -10.73 -14.25 5.90
N LEU A 203 -10.04 -13.32 6.56
CA LEU A 203 -8.59 -13.19 6.54
C LEU A 203 -8.05 -13.43 7.96
N TRP A 204 -7.01 -14.23 8.09
CA TRP A 204 -6.39 -14.58 9.36
C TRP A 204 -5.10 -13.79 9.56
N LEU A 205 -5.00 -13.01 10.65
CA LEU A 205 -3.79 -12.30 11.03
C LEU A 205 -2.65 -13.30 11.33
N THR A 206 -1.52 -13.13 10.67
CA THR A 206 -0.33 -13.98 10.89
C THR A 206 0.79 -13.24 11.61
N SER A 207 0.86 -11.92 11.45
CA SER A 207 1.87 -11.08 12.10
C SER A 207 1.43 -9.63 12.17
N ALA A 208 1.75 -8.97 13.28
CA ALA A 208 1.69 -7.53 13.42
C ALA A 208 3.04 -7.05 13.99
N GLN A 209 3.72 -6.18 13.24
CA GLN A 209 5.05 -5.68 13.62
C GLN A 209 5.05 -4.16 13.67
N GLU A 210 5.65 -3.62 14.72
CA GLU A 210 5.83 -2.18 14.90
C GLU A 210 7.27 -1.79 14.58
N PHE A 211 7.44 -0.73 13.80
CA PHE A 211 8.75 -0.21 13.44
C PHE A 211 8.93 1.19 13.96
N HIS A 212 10.10 1.44 14.51
CA HIS A 212 10.49 2.71 15.12
C HIS A 212 11.50 3.43 14.22
N ASP A 213 11.45 4.76 14.24
CA ASP A 213 12.49 5.60 13.67
C ASP A 213 13.10 6.43 14.81
N ALA A 214 14.39 6.24 15.08
CA ALA A 214 15.11 6.94 16.15
C ALA A 214 14.97 8.48 16.04
N ARG A 215 14.79 8.98 14.81
CA ARG A 215 14.55 10.42 14.54
C ARG A 215 13.18 10.90 15.05
N ASN A 216 12.28 10.00 15.37
CA ASN A 216 10.92 10.30 15.86
C ASN A 216 10.76 10.07 17.38
N GLY A 217 11.85 10.19 18.17
CA GLY A 217 11.81 10.11 19.63
C GLY A 217 11.31 8.76 20.16
N CYS A 218 11.79 7.66 19.61
CA CYS A 218 11.43 6.28 19.99
C CYS A 218 9.95 5.90 19.82
N ARG A 219 9.14 6.75 19.19
CA ARG A 219 7.75 6.39 18.89
C ARG A 219 7.67 5.51 17.66
N PRO A 220 6.74 4.54 17.65
CA PRO A 220 6.55 3.73 16.45
C PRO A 220 6.05 4.60 15.29
N THR A 221 6.57 4.35 14.09
CA THR A 221 6.22 5.10 12.88
C THR A 221 5.37 4.30 11.92
N THR A 222 5.54 2.98 11.92
CA THR A 222 4.89 2.05 10.99
C THR A 222 4.33 0.85 11.73
N LEU A 223 3.11 0.49 11.39
CA LEU A 223 2.51 -0.81 11.71
C LEU A 223 2.43 -1.63 10.43
N LEU A 224 3.11 -2.78 10.41
CA LEU A 224 3.10 -3.76 9.33
C LEU A 224 2.26 -4.96 9.74
N ILE A 225 1.24 -5.24 8.97
CA ILE A 225 0.30 -6.34 9.16
C ILE A 225 0.49 -7.37 8.04
N SER A 226 0.55 -8.64 8.42
CA SER A 226 0.47 -9.76 7.49
C SER A 226 -0.71 -10.65 7.87
N ALA A 227 -1.44 -11.13 6.87
CA ALA A 227 -2.59 -12.01 7.02
C ALA A 227 -2.63 -13.02 5.88
N ARG A 228 -3.42 -14.07 6.04
CA ARG A 228 -3.69 -15.07 4.99
C ARG A 228 -5.19 -15.25 4.81
N LYS A 229 -5.60 -15.56 3.57
CA LYS A 229 -6.96 -16.01 3.33
C LYS A 229 -7.13 -17.42 3.86
N LEU A 230 -8.23 -17.67 4.56
CA LEU A 230 -8.68 -19.00 4.97
C LEU A 230 -9.13 -19.82 3.76
#